data_431cfbebab22b7f6b7530b3f8b23b7e7
#
_entry.id   431cfbebab22b7f6b7530b3f8b23b7e7
#
_cell.length_a   1.000
_cell.length_b   1.000
_cell.length_c   1.000
_cell.angle_alpha   90.00
_cell.angle_beta   90.00
_cell.angle_gamma   90.00
#
_symmetry.space_group_name_H-M   'P 1'
#
loop_
_entity.id
_entity.type
_entity.pdbx_description
1 polymer ?
#
loop_
_entity_poly.entity_id
_entity_poly.type
_entity_poly.pdbx_seq_one_letter_code
_entity_poly.pdbx_strand_id
1 'polypeptide(L)'
;MDQMVLLTQQWLNKTYGDKPGFGSVITDGNTGWDTINGLIRALQIELGITATANNFGAGTTRKFNQRYPHGVKQQSDSDKSQSNVYSIIQGALWCKGYSTGNDITQNFYGGTGNAIKELKNDMGIGGDSTVTIDVMKALLSMQQFVLLKRYGGIDVIRIIQQTINRTYKDYTGIIPCDGLYGREMNTALIQILQSLEGYSPDDATGNFGHGTRGNLKTISRQNASSYGKWVWLAKAVLNCIRYDCLQNENWDDDFAEQLTKFQKDYKLPVSGALDVNTWMSLLTSKGNPDRAAKACDCATVLNAQQAKDLKAAGYQIVGRYLTGYVGKSTSKALTLDEIKNIKNAGLSVFPIYQDGGYYPEYFANPNQGTVDAQVAISAAKRIGIPSGSTIYFAVDFDAYGYQLDSMILPYFKKISLLFNSCENIKKYQVGVYGPRLICSKVSKAGYAKYSFVADMSTGFSGNLGYAIPNNWAFDQFNEFSFQSRPTFALDKDAYSGRDKGIAKFDSVTKMTKGELEKENIKDKVNIARTQFVYDVVEPLHLLNQLTSFGLSYN
;
A
#
# COMPACT_ATOMS: atom_id res chain seq x y z
N MET A 1 -28.56 -0.65 1.12
CA MET A 1 -29.19 -1.88 1.63
C MET A 1 -29.59 -2.73 0.45
N ASP A 2 -29.07 -3.92 0.33
CA ASP A 2 -29.42 -4.91 -0.69
C ASP A 2 -30.45 -5.90 -0.11
N GLN A 3 -31.61 -6.03 -0.78
CA GLN A 3 -32.73 -6.85 -0.29
C GLN A 3 -32.37 -8.34 -0.22
N MET A 4 -31.55 -8.84 -1.14
CA MET A 4 -31.20 -10.27 -1.19
C MET A 4 -30.16 -10.61 -0.12
N VAL A 5 -29.24 -9.67 0.16
CA VAL A 5 -28.31 -9.78 1.30
C VAL A 5 -29.09 -9.76 2.62
N LEU A 6 -30.08 -8.88 2.76
CA LEU A 6 -30.95 -8.83 3.94
C LEU A 6 -31.70 -10.15 4.15
N LEU A 7 -32.28 -10.71 3.10
CA LEU A 7 -32.94 -12.04 3.15
C LEU A 7 -31.96 -13.13 3.58
N THR A 8 -30.72 -13.09 3.09
CA THR A 8 -29.66 -14.03 3.49
C THR A 8 -29.37 -13.92 4.99
N GLN A 9 -29.19 -12.72 5.52
CA GLN A 9 -28.94 -12.47 6.94
C GLN A 9 -30.10 -12.93 7.82
N GLN A 10 -31.34 -12.64 7.41
CA GLN A 10 -32.55 -13.10 8.10
C GLN A 10 -32.67 -14.63 8.10
N TRP A 11 -32.42 -15.26 6.94
CA TRP A 11 -32.44 -16.72 6.82
C TRP A 11 -31.38 -17.37 7.71
N LEU A 12 -30.15 -16.83 7.76
CA LEU A 12 -29.08 -17.32 8.62
C LEU A 12 -29.50 -17.29 10.09
N ASN A 13 -30.03 -16.17 10.59
CA ASN A 13 -30.48 -16.04 11.98
C ASN A 13 -31.63 -16.97 12.29
N LYS A 14 -32.62 -17.09 11.38
CA LYS A 14 -33.78 -17.97 11.54
C LYS A 14 -33.37 -19.45 11.58
N THR A 15 -32.43 -19.86 10.76
CA THR A 15 -32.06 -21.28 10.59
C THR A 15 -31.00 -21.75 11.60
N TYR A 16 -30.10 -20.86 11.99
CA TYR A 16 -28.94 -21.22 12.81
C TYR A 16 -28.85 -20.45 14.14
N GLY A 17 -29.68 -19.41 14.37
CA GLY A 17 -29.57 -18.56 15.56
C GLY A 17 -29.52 -19.33 16.88
N ASP A 18 -30.29 -20.40 16.98
CA ASP A 18 -30.36 -21.27 18.17
C ASP A 18 -29.33 -22.42 18.14
N LYS A 19 -28.49 -22.52 17.09
CA LYS A 19 -27.49 -23.58 16.98
C LYS A 19 -26.23 -23.21 17.76
N PRO A 20 -25.69 -24.13 18.58
CA PRO A 20 -24.42 -23.91 19.27
C PRO A 20 -23.30 -23.52 18.29
N GLY A 21 -22.55 -22.48 18.61
CA GLY A 21 -21.43 -21.99 17.83
C GLY A 21 -21.79 -21.04 16.68
N PHE A 22 -23.08 -20.81 16.38
CA PHE A 22 -23.44 -19.89 15.30
C PHE A 22 -23.36 -18.41 15.74
N GLY A 23 -23.99 -18.06 16.86
CA GLY A 23 -24.19 -16.67 17.29
C GLY A 23 -25.29 -15.98 16.49
N SER A 24 -25.05 -14.71 16.10
CA SER A 24 -26.00 -13.94 15.27
C SER A 24 -25.27 -13.20 14.15
N VAL A 25 -26.03 -12.77 13.13
CA VAL A 25 -25.59 -11.91 12.03
C VAL A 25 -26.42 -10.63 12.03
N ILE A 26 -25.80 -9.47 11.84
CA ILE A 26 -26.48 -8.18 11.71
C ILE A 26 -27.33 -8.19 10.45
N THR A 27 -28.61 -7.77 10.58
CA THR A 27 -29.56 -7.72 9.45
C THR A 27 -29.69 -6.30 8.90
N ASP A 28 -28.65 -5.86 8.19
CA ASP A 28 -28.53 -4.51 7.63
C ASP A 28 -28.58 -4.45 6.10
N GLY A 29 -28.60 -5.62 5.44
CA GLY A 29 -28.58 -5.76 3.98
C GLY A 29 -27.27 -5.31 3.35
N ASN A 30 -26.16 -5.29 4.12
CA ASN A 30 -24.83 -5.00 3.61
C ASN A 30 -23.96 -6.26 3.65
N THR A 31 -23.25 -6.53 2.55
CA THR A 31 -22.24 -7.58 2.55
C THR A 31 -21.03 -7.10 3.35
N GLY A 32 -20.71 -7.82 4.40
CA GLY A 32 -19.53 -7.57 5.24
C GLY A 32 -19.00 -8.87 5.84
N TRP A 33 -17.91 -8.78 6.59
CA TRP A 33 -17.33 -9.94 7.27
C TRP A 33 -18.31 -10.62 8.23
N ASP A 34 -19.24 -9.89 8.83
CA ASP A 34 -20.25 -10.49 9.72
C ASP A 34 -21.15 -11.47 8.95
N THR A 35 -21.65 -11.08 7.78
CA THR A 35 -22.47 -11.94 6.90
C THR A 35 -21.66 -13.12 6.36
N ILE A 36 -20.44 -12.88 5.87
CA ILE A 36 -19.58 -13.95 5.34
C ILE A 36 -19.18 -14.94 6.44
N ASN A 37 -18.83 -14.47 7.63
CA ASN A 37 -18.53 -15.32 8.78
C ASN A 37 -19.75 -16.14 9.21
N GLY A 38 -20.95 -15.56 9.14
CA GLY A 38 -22.21 -16.27 9.37
C GLY A 38 -22.40 -17.42 8.38
N LEU A 39 -22.16 -17.19 7.09
CA LEU A 39 -22.23 -18.22 6.04
C LEU A 39 -21.17 -19.32 6.26
N ILE A 40 -19.95 -18.97 6.69
CA ILE A 40 -18.89 -19.94 7.03
C ILE A 40 -19.32 -20.80 8.21
N ARG A 41 -19.81 -20.20 9.31
CA ARG A 41 -20.29 -20.96 10.49
C ARG A 41 -21.47 -21.84 10.14
N ALA A 42 -22.42 -21.38 9.32
CA ALA A 42 -23.54 -22.18 8.82
C ALA A 42 -23.04 -23.40 8.05
N LEU A 43 -22.09 -23.24 7.12
CA LEU A 43 -21.49 -24.37 6.40
C LEU A 43 -20.77 -25.34 7.34
N GLN A 44 -20.04 -24.83 8.35
CA GLN A 44 -19.36 -25.67 9.34
C GLN A 44 -20.36 -26.53 10.13
N ILE A 45 -21.50 -25.97 10.54
CA ILE A 45 -22.58 -26.70 11.21
C ILE A 45 -23.13 -27.81 10.29
N GLU A 46 -23.43 -27.48 9.03
CA GLU A 46 -23.90 -28.47 8.04
C GLU A 46 -22.89 -29.59 7.78
N LEU A 47 -21.59 -29.32 7.93
CA LEU A 47 -20.51 -30.30 7.84
C LEU A 47 -20.25 -31.08 9.14
N GLY A 48 -21.07 -30.86 10.20
CA GLY A 48 -20.95 -31.51 11.50
C GLY A 48 -19.76 -31.02 12.33
N ILE A 49 -19.32 -29.78 12.14
CA ILE A 49 -18.29 -29.14 12.96
C ILE A 49 -18.98 -28.43 14.11
N THR A 50 -18.70 -28.85 15.34
CA THR A 50 -19.30 -28.28 16.55
C THR A 50 -18.54 -27.04 17.07
N ALA A 51 -17.21 -27.01 16.92
CA ALA A 51 -16.38 -25.85 17.24
C ALA A 51 -16.20 -24.98 16.00
N THR A 52 -17.20 -24.16 15.72
CA THR A 52 -17.19 -23.25 14.55
C THR A 52 -16.20 -22.09 14.72
N ALA A 53 -15.77 -21.53 13.61
CA ALA A 53 -14.86 -20.38 13.58
C ALA A 53 -15.15 -19.45 12.40
N ASN A 54 -14.71 -18.19 12.51
CA ASN A 54 -14.87 -17.17 11.45
C ASN A 54 -13.82 -17.31 10.32
N ASN A 55 -13.43 -18.56 9.99
CA ASN A 55 -12.51 -18.81 8.89
C ASN A 55 -12.83 -20.13 8.19
N PHE A 56 -12.46 -20.20 6.91
CA PHE A 56 -12.55 -21.42 6.11
C PHE A 56 -11.20 -22.17 6.18
N GLY A 57 -10.88 -22.74 7.36
CA GLY A 57 -9.60 -23.40 7.62
C GLY A 57 -9.49 -24.83 7.09
N ALA A 58 -8.36 -25.47 7.40
CA ALA A 58 -8.05 -26.85 6.99
C ALA A 58 -9.12 -27.87 7.46
N GLY A 59 -9.67 -27.68 8.67
CA GLY A 59 -10.73 -28.53 9.21
C GLY A 59 -12.00 -28.49 8.35
N THR A 60 -12.46 -27.30 7.98
CA THR A 60 -13.61 -27.07 7.09
C THR A 60 -13.34 -27.67 5.70
N THR A 61 -12.15 -27.42 5.14
CA THR A 61 -11.70 -27.99 3.86
C THR A 61 -11.78 -29.51 3.86
N ARG A 62 -11.22 -30.15 4.88
CA ARG A 62 -11.23 -31.62 5.01
C ARG A 62 -12.66 -32.17 5.09
N LYS A 63 -13.52 -31.58 5.93
CA LYS A 63 -14.91 -32.01 6.09
C LYS A 63 -15.73 -31.79 4.82
N PHE A 64 -15.52 -30.68 4.11
CA PHE A 64 -16.17 -30.41 2.83
C PHE A 64 -15.79 -31.47 1.80
N ASN A 65 -14.50 -31.76 1.62
CA ASN A 65 -14.01 -32.77 0.66
C ASN A 65 -14.48 -34.18 1.01
N GLN A 66 -14.61 -34.53 2.31
CA GLN A 66 -15.19 -35.81 2.74
C GLN A 66 -16.66 -35.93 2.34
N ARG A 67 -17.47 -34.88 2.49
CA ARG A 67 -18.89 -34.90 2.18
C ARG A 67 -19.17 -34.68 0.69
N TYR A 68 -18.37 -33.89 0.01
CA TYR A 68 -18.53 -33.52 -1.40
C TYR A 68 -17.22 -33.72 -2.18
N PRO A 69 -16.76 -34.96 -2.36
CA PRO A 69 -15.46 -35.26 -2.99
C PRO A 69 -15.37 -34.76 -4.44
N HIS A 70 -16.50 -34.56 -5.10
CA HIS A 70 -16.61 -34.04 -6.47
C HIS A 70 -17.28 -32.67 -6.51
N GLY A 71 -17.30 -31.93 -5.39
CA GLY A 71 -18.02 -30.65 -5.25
C GLY A 71 -19.53 -30.82 -5.10
N VAL A 72 -20.22 -29.71 -4.84
CA VAL A 72 -21.68 -29.64 -4.78
C VAL A 72 -22.21 -29.44 -6.20
N LYS A 73 -23.06 -30.36 -6.68
CA LYS A 73 -23.58 -30.37 -8.04
C LYS A 73 -24.99 -29.81 -8.12
N GLN A 74 -25.32 -29.22 -9.28
CA GLN A 74 -26.69 -28.85 -9.63
C GLN A 74 -27.57 -30.10 -9.66
N GLN A 75 -28.78 -29.97 -9.10
CA GLN A 75 -29.80 -31.02 -9.11
C GLN A 75 -30.40 -31.19 -10.51
N SER A 76 -30.80 -32.42 -10.83
CA SER A 76 -31.69 -32.66 -11.96
C SER A 76 -33.13 -32.21 -11.62
N ASP A 77 -33.96 -31.97 -12.62
CA ASP A 77 -35.35 -31.54 -12.40
C ASP A 77 -36.17 -32.59 -11.61
N SER A 78 -35.78 -33.85 -11.64
CA SER A 78 -36.39 -34.95 -10.89
C SER A 78 -35.91 -35.03 -9.43
N ASP A 79 -34.74 -34.51 -9.09
CA ASP A 79 -34.21 -34.50 -7.74
C ASP A 79 -34.86 -33.42 -6.89
N LYS A 80 -35.67 -33.81 -5.91
CA LYS A 80 -36.40 -32.94 -4.99
C LYS A 80 -35.75 -32.88 -3.60
N SER A 81 -34.55 -33.39 -3.44
CA SER A 81 -33.81 -33.34 -2.18
C SER A 81 -33.56 -31.87 -1.76
N GLN A 82 -33.57 -31.62 -0.47
CA GLN A 82 -33.38 -30.30 0.10
C GLN A 82 -32.09 -30.25 0.94
N SER A 83 -31.37 -29.14 0.87
CA SER A 83 -30.14 -28.95 1.66
C SER A 83 -29.92 -27.48 1.99
N ASN A 84 -29.60 -27.19 3.24
CA ASN A 84 -29.16 -25.85 3.66
C ASN A 84 -27.84 -25.43 2.98
N VAL A 85 -27.01 -26.38 2.51
CA VAL A 85 -25.80 -26.06 1.75
C VAL A 85 -26.14 -25.34 0.43
N TYR A 86 -27.27 -25.68 -0.19
CA TYR A 86 -27.75 -24.97 -1.39
C TYR A 86 -28.16 -23.53 -1.05
N SER A 87 -28.84 -23.34 0.08
CA SER A 87 -29.21 -22.00 0.58
C SER A 87 -27.98 -21.15 0.93
N ILE A 88 -26.94 -21.76 1.52
CA ILE A 88 -25.66 -21.10 1.80
C ILE A 88 -24.98 -20.65 0.49
N ILE A 89 -24.98 -21.47 -0.54
CA ILE A 89 -24.45 -21.12 -1.87
C ILE A 89 -25.23 -19.96 -2.48
N GLN A 90 -26.58 -19.98 -2.41
CA GLN A 90 -27.43 -18.92 -2.92
C GLN A 90 -27.17 -17.58 -2.20
N GLY A 91 -27.15 -17.60 -0.87
CA GLY A 91 -26.87 -16.41 -0.06
C GLY A 91 -25.46 -15.85 -0.32
N ALA A 92 -24.47 -16.72 -0.48
CA ALA A 92 -23.11 -16.31 -0.82
C ALA A 92 -23.02 -15.69 -2.23
N LEU A 93 -23.74 -16.23 -3.22
CA LEU A 93 -23.84 -15.66 -4.56
C LEU A 93 -24.46 -14.24 -4.53
N TRP A 94 -25.52 -14.05 -3.76
CA TRP A 94 -26.13 -12.72 -3.61
C TRP A 94 -25.19 -11.72 -2.93
N CYS A 95 -24.45 -12.16 -1.90
CA CYS A 95 -23.41 -11.34 -1.29
C CYS A 95 -22.33 -10.90 -2.29
N LYS A 96 -22.17 -11.61 -3.41
CA LYS A 96 -21.23 -11.30 -4.49
C LYS A 96 -21.88 -10.63 -5.70
N GLY A 97 -23.21 -10.38 -5.65
CA GLY A 97 -23.95 -9.71 -6.73
C GLY A 97 -24.44 -10.63 -7.85
N TYR A 98 -24.39 -11.97 -7.67
CA TYR A 98 -24.91 -12.93 -8.65
C TYR A 98 -26.31 -13.37 -8.30
N SER A 99 -27.26 -13.22 -9.24
CA SER A 99 -28.66 -13.54 -9.00
C SER A 99 -28.94 -15.04 -9.16
N THR A 100 -29.53 -15.65 -8.12
CA THR A 100 -29.98 -17.05 -8.15
C THR A 100 -31.48 -17.19 -8.30
N GLY A 101 -32.21 -16.07 -8.35
CA GLY A 101 -33.67 -15.96 -8.32
C GLY A 101 -34.11 -14.90 -7.31
N ASN A 102 -35.34 -15.03 -6.78
CA ASN A 102 -35.91 -14.02 -5.90
C ASN A 102 -36.09 -14.49 -4.44
N ASP A 103 -35.61 -15.71 -4.12
CA ASP A 103 -35.79 -16.30 -2.77
C ASP A 103 -34.66 -17.28 -2.46
N ILE A 104 -34.36 -17.48 -1.17
CA ILE A 104 -33.48 -18.55 -0.69
C ILE A 104 -34.29 -19.84 -0.63
N THR A 105 -33.82 -20.84 -1.36
CA THR A 105 -34.43 -22.16 -1.39
C THR A 105 -33.41 -23.22 -0.97
N GLN A 106 -33.92 -24.37 -0.51
CA GLN A 106 -33.04 -25.50 -0.22
C GLN A 106 -32.76 -26.38 -1.48
N ASN A 107 -32.86 -25.80 -2.68
CA ASN A 107 -32.71 -26.46 -3.95
C ASN A 107 -31.63 -25.79 -4.80
N PHE A 108 -30.90 -26.59 -5.58
CA PHE A 108 -29.86 -26.13 -6.49
C PHE A 108 -30.24 -26.43 -7.94
N TYR A 109 -31.16 -25.65 -8.52
CA TYR A 109 -31.59 -25.79 -9.90
C TYR A 109 -30.94 -24.78 -10.85
N GLY A 110 -31.48 -24.61 -12.04
CA GLY A 110 -30.91 -23.82 -13.13
C GLY A 110 -30.56 -22.38 -12.79
N GLY A 111 -31.37 -21.67 -11.96
CA GLY A 111 -31.06 -20.29 -11.53
C GLY A 111 -29.72 -20.23 -10.77
N THR A 112 -29.58 -21.04 -9.73
CA THR A 112 -28.34 -21.13 -8.97
C THR A 112 -27.18 -21.64 -9.84
N GLY A 113 -27.45 -22.63 -10.71
CA GLY A 113 -26.44 -23.18 -11.63
C GLY A 113 -25.89 -22.14 -12.62
N ASN A 114 -26.75 -21.29 -13.16
CA ASN A 114 -26.33 -20.21 -14.04
C ASN A 114 -25.49 -19.15 -13.32
N ALA A 115 -25.88 -18.78 -12.09
CA ALA A 115 -25.11 -17.86 -11.27
C ALA A 115 -23.70 -18.40 -10.96
N ILE A 116 -23.55 -19.71 -10.70
CA ILE A 116 -22.25 -20.35 -10.52
C ILE A 116 -21.42 -20.31 -11.81
N LYS A 117 -22.02 -20.55 -12.97
CA LYS A 117 -21.31 -20.46 -14.26
C LYS A 117 -20.83 -19.04 -14.54
N GLU A 118 -21.66 -18.04 -14.26
CA GLU A 118 -21.32 -16.62 -14.40
C GLU A 118 -20.15 -16.26 -13.47
N LEU A 119 -20.22 -16.60 -12.19
CA LEU A 119 -19.13 -16.43 -11.22
C LEU A 119 -17.83 -17.08 -11.70
N LYS A 120 -17.88 -18.34 -12.17
CA LYS A 120 -16.70 -19.05 -12.67
C LYS A 120 -16.11 -18.44 -13.95
N ASN A 121 -16.95 -17.87 -14.81
CA ASN A 121 -16.48 -17.09 -15.97
C ASN A 121 -15.78 -15.81 -15.53
N ASP A 122 -16.32 -15.11 -14.55
CA ASP A 122 -15.69 -13.91 -13.97
C ASP A 122 -14.39 -14.22 -13.25
N MET A 123 -14.29 -15.40 -12.61
CA MET A 123 -13.03 -15.93 -12.06
C MET A 123 -12.00 -16.32 -13.14
N GLY A 124 -12.41 -16.43 -14.40
CA GLY A 124 -11.55 -16.88 -15.52
C GLY A 124 -11.35 -18.39 -15.62
N ILE A 125 -12.04 -19.19 -14.79
CA ILE A 125 -11.90 -20.66 -14.78
C ILE A 125 -12.98 -21.38 -15.63
N GLY A 126 -14.11 -20.71 -15.91
CA GLY A 126 -15.19 -21.27 -16.72
C GLY A 126 -15.78 -22.57 -16.18
N GLY A 127 -16.43 -23.34 -17.08
CA GLY A 127 -16.86 -24.69 -16.80
C GLY A 127 -18.34 -24.83 -16.39
N ASP A 128 -18.65 -25.95 -15.71
CA ASP A 128 -19.99 -26.33 -15.30
C ASP A 128 -20.46 -25.60 -14.01
N SER A 129 -21.64 -25.93 -13.53
CA SER A 129 -22.25 -25.36 -12.32
C SER A 129 -21.76 -26.04 -11.01
N THR A 130 -20.76 -26.91 -11.05
CA THR A 130 -20.25 -27.59 -9.86
C THR A 130 -19.50 -26.61 -8.94
N VAL A 131 -19.86 -26.58 -7.66
CA VAL A 131 -19.18 -25.80 -6.62
C VAL A 131 -18.10 -26.70 -5.99
N THR A 132 -16.88 -26.58 -6.50
CA THR A 132 -15.70 -27.26 -5.93
C THR A 132 -15.28 -26.60 -4.61
N ILE A 133 -14.33 -27.20 -3.89
CA ILE A 133 -13.78 -26.61 -2.66
C ILE A 133 -13.21 -25.21 -2.88
N ASP A 134 -12.52 -24.97 -4.00
CA ASP A 134 -11.94 -23.66 -4.31
C ASP A 134 -13.02 -22.62 -4.61
N VAL A 135 -14.07 -23.01 -5.36
CA VAL A 135 -15.22 -22.13 -5.61
C VAL A 135 -15.97 -21.84 -4.31
N MET A 136 -16.13 -22.83 -3.41
CA MET A 136 -16.77 -22.62 -2.12
C MET A 136 -15.96 -21.66 -1.23
N LYS A 137 -14.65 -21.79 -1.17
CA LYS A 137 -13.77 -20.84 -0.47
C LYS A 137 -13.90 -19.44 -1.03
N ALA A 138 -13.90 -19.30 -2.36
CA ALA A 138 -14.05 -18.00 -3.03
C ALA A 138 -15.43 -17.38 -2.78
N LEU A 139 -16.51 -18.17 -2.79
CA LEU A 139 -17.86 -17.73 -2.43
C LEU A 139 -17.91 -17.19 -0.99
N LEU A 140 -17.31 -17.89 -0.05
CA LEU A 140 -17.31 -17.56 1.38
C LEU A 140 -16.10 -16.69 1.77
N SER A 141 -15.79 -15.69 0.95
CA SER A 141 -14.73 -14.71 1.14
C SER A 141 -15.24 -13.29 0.81
N MET A 142 -14.42 -12.27 1.05
CA MET A 142 -14.69 -10.89 0.60
C MET A 142 -14.10 -10.59 -0.79
N GLN A 143 -13.44 -11.56 -1.43
CA GLN A 143 -12.88 -11.41 -2.78
C GLN A 143 -13.97 -11.03 -3.79
N GLN A 144 -13.64 -10.16 -4.75
CA GLN A 144 -14.51 -9.73 -5.83
C GLN A 144 -14.00 -10.26 -7.18
N PHE A 145 -14.94 -10.61 -8.07
CA PHE A 145 -14.61 -11.18 -9.39
C PHE A 145 -15.10 -10.30 -10.55
N VAL A 146 -15.66 -9.14 -10.22
CA VAL A 146 -16.05 -8.11 -11.19
C VAL A 146 -15.08 -6.95 -11.14
N LEU A 147 -14.87 -6.29 -12.29
CA LEU A 147 -13.94 -5.16 -12.41
C LEU A 147 -14.35 -3.97 -11.54
N LEU A 148 -13.54 -3.58 -10.59
CA LEU A 148 -13.78 -2.49 -9.65
C LEU A 148 -13.25 -1.14 -10.18
N LYS A 149 -13.77 -0.66 -11.32
CA LYS A 149 -13.34 0.62 -11.96
C LYS A 149 -13.36 1.81 -11.01
N ARG A 150 -14.38 1.92 -10.16
CA ARG A 150 -14.52 2.99 -9.17
C ARG A 150 -13.36 3.05 -8.17
N TYR A 151 -12.73 1.92 -7.91
CA TYR A 151 -11.61 1.79 -6.98
C TYR A 151 -10.24 1.75 -7.70
N GLY A 152 -10.22 2.03 -9.01
CA GLY A 152 -8.99 2.06 -9.80
C GLY A 152 -8.61 0.74 -10.46
N GLY A 153 -9.53 -0.24 -10.49
CA GLY A 153 -9.36 -1.49 -11.22
C GLY A 153 -9.26 -1.27 -12.73
N ILE A 154 -8.36 -2.00 -13.39
CA ILE A 154 -8.14 -1.95 -14.85
C ILE A 154 -8.26 -3.32 -15.48
N ASP A 155 -8.70 -3.32 -16.74
CA ASP A 155 -9.02 -4.54 -17.50
C ASP A 155 -7.79 -5.46 -17.66
N VAL A 156 -6.61 -4.92 -17.95
CA VAL A 156 -5.39 -5.74 -18.14
C VAL A 156 -5.02 -6.51 -16.88
N ILE A 157 -5.15 -5.91 -15.69
CA ILE A 157 -4.89 -6.60 -14.42
C ILE A 157 -5.93 -7.71 -14.22
N ARG A 158 -7.22 -7.44 -14.49
CA ARG A 158 -8.27 -8.46 -14.40
C ARG A 158 -7.99 -9.66 -15.32
N ILE A 159 -7.56 -9.42 -16.54
CA ILE A 159 -7.18 -10.48 -17.50
C ILE A 159 -6.01 -11.31 -16.94
N ILE A 160 -5.01 -10.65 -16.34
CA ILE A 160 -3.89 -11.33 -15.68
C ILE A 160 -4.39 -12.19 -14.50
N GLN A 161 -5.26 -11.64 -13.63
CA GLN A 161 -5.86 -12.36 -12.51
C GLN A 161 -6.64 -13.60 -12.97
N GLN A 162 -7.47 -13.46 -14.02
CA GLN A 162 -8.18 -14.58 -14.64
C GLN A 162 -7.23 -15.63 -15.24
N THR A 163 -6.10 -15.20 -15.80
CA THR A 163 -5.08 -16.12 -16.32
C THR A 163 -4.39 -16.87 -15.19
N ILE A 164 -4.10 -16.20 -14.08
CA ILE A 164 -3.55 -16.83 -12.86
C ILE A 164 -4.51 -17.91 -12.36
N ASN A 165 -5.79 -17.59 -12.17
CA ASN A 165 -6.80 -18.55 -11.71
C ASN A 165 -6.94 -19.77 -12.63
N ARG A 166 -6.80 -19.58 -13.94
CA ARG A 166 -6.87 -20.68 -14.92
C ARG A 166 -5.61 -21.56 -14.95
N THR A 167 -4.43 -20.93 -14.81
CA THR A 167 -3.15 -21.58 -15.11
C THR A 167 -2.39 -22.01 -13.85
N TYR A 168 -2.50 -21.23 -12.76
CA TYR A 168 -1.67 -21.36 -11.57
C TYR A 168 -2.44 -21.61 -10.27
N LYS A 169 -3.76 -21.91 -10.36
CA LYS A 169 -4.62 -22.10 -9.17
C LYS A 169 -4.11 -23.15 -8.17
N ASP A 170 -3.35 -24.14 -8.62
CA ASP A 170 -2.79 -25.18 -7.75
C ASP A 170 -1.71 -24.61 -6.82
N TYR A 171 -1.08 -23.49 -7.20
CA TYR A 171 -0.12 -22.73 -6.40
C TYR A 171 -0.75 -21.58 -5.63
N THR A 172 -1.66 -20.86 -6.26
CA THR A 172 -2.18 -19.56 -5.75
C THR A 172 -3.55 -19.66 -5.08
N GLY A 173 -4.26 -20.78 -5.28
CA GLY A 173 -5.70 -20.81 -5.06
C GLY A 173 -6.43 -19.90 -6.07
N ILE A 174 -7.72 -19.63 -5.80
CA ILE A 174 -8.48 -18.63 -6.57
C ILE A 174 -8.22 -17.25 -5.96
N ILE A 175 -7.72 -16.33 -6.78
CA ILE A 175 -7.50 -14.93 -6.41
C ILE A 175 -8.62 -14.03 -6.95
N PRO A 176 -8.85 -12.81 -6.40
CA PRO A 176 -9.80 -11.86 -6.94
C PRO A 176 -9.55 -11.54 -8.41
N CYS A 177 -10.64 -11.23 -9.15
CA CYS A 177 -10.57 -10.76 -10.54
C CYS A 177 -11.20 -9.37 -10.64
N ASP A 178 -10.73 -8.45 -9.80
CA ASP A 178 -11.26 -7.11 -9.60
C ASP A 178 -10.50 -6.01 -10.35
N GLY A 179 -9.39 -6.37 -11.00
CA GLY A 179 -8.52 -5.46 -11.72
C GLY A 179 -7.61 -4.62 -10.83
N LEU A 180 -7.52 -4.94 -9.53
CA LEU A 180 -6.65 -4.25 -8.58
C LEU A 180 -5.37 -5.07 -8.32
N TYR A 181 -4.26 -4.39 -8.13
CA TYR A 181 -3.03 -5.01 -7.67
C TYR A 181 -2.90 -4.80 -6.15
N GLY A 182 -3.25 -5.81 -5.39
CA GLY A 182 -3.17 -5.83 -3.93
C GLY A 182 -2.24 -6.92 -3.40
N ARG A 183 -2.30 -7.15 -2.08
CA ARG A 183 -1.45 -8.15 -1.39
C ARG A 183 -1.66 -9.56 -1.93
N GLU A 184 -2.91 -9.98 -2.14
CA GLU A 184 -3.22 -11.33 -2.68
C GLU A 184 -2.61 -11.54 -4.06
N MET A 185 -2.74 -10.54 -4.96
CA MET A 185 -2.13 -10.60 -6.28
C MET A 185 -0.60 -10.62 -6.21
N ASN A 186 0.02 -9.80 -5.36
CA ASN A 186 1.48 -9.81 -5.18
C ASN A 186 1.98 -11.17 -4.67
N THR A 187 1.29 -11.74 -3.68
CA THR A 187 1.57 -13.09 -3.17
C THR A 187 1.48 -14.12 -4.29
N ALA A 188 0.41 -14.08 -5.10
CA ALA A 188 0.24 -14.98 -6.24
C ALA A 188 1.36 -14.85 -7.29
N LEU A 189 1.78 -13.62 -7.62
CA LEU A 189 2.89 -13.40 -8.56
C LEU A 189 4.22 -13.97 -8.03
N ILE A 190 4.47 -13.89 -6.72
CA ILE A 190 5.65 -14.52 -6.10
C ILE A 190 5.50 -16.05 -6.10
N GLN A 191 4.31 -16.61 -5.84
CA GLN A 191 4.06 -18.04 -5.95
C GLN A 191 4.26 -18.55 -7.38
N ILE A 192 3.87 -17.78 -8.39
CA ILE A 192 4.16 -18.09 -9.80
C ILE A 192 5.67 -18.12 -10.05
N LEU A 193 6.41 -17.13 -9.56
CA LEU A 193 7.87 -17.14 -9.63
C LEU A 193 8.44 -18.42 -9.02
N GLN A 194 8.00 -18.77 -7.80
CA GLN A 194 8.42 -19.98 -7.09
C GLN A 194 8.07 -21.25 -7.86
N SER A 195 6.91 -21.32 -8.51
CA SER A 195 6.56 -22.43 -9.40
C SER A 195 7.52 -22.58 -10.59
N LEU A 196 7.95 -21.45 -11.18
CA LEU A 196 8.92 -21.40 -12.27
C LEU A 196 10.34 -21.75 -11.81
N GLU A 197 10.64 -21.58 -10.54
CA GLU A 197 11.87 -22.00 -9.86
C GLU A 197 11.87 -23.48 -9.48
N GLY A 198 10.72 -24.17 -9.62
CA GLY A 198 10.57 -25.60 -9.35
C GLY A 198 10.11 -25.96 -7.94
N TYR A 199 9.59 -25.00 -7.17
CA TYR A 199 8.96 -25.28 -5.89
C TYR A 199 7.66 -26.07 -6.09
N SER A 200 7.31 -26.95 -5.14
CA SER A 200 6.00 -27.58 -5.11
C SER A 200 4.91 -26.57 -4.70
N PRO A 201 3.61 -26.84 -4.96
CA PRO A 201 2.53 -25.99 -4.47
C PRO A 201 2.56 -25.73 -2.95
N ASP A 202 2.93 -26.75 -2.17
CA ASP A 202 3.01 -26.63 -0.70
C ASP A 202 4.20 -25.79 -0.23
N ASP A 203 5.28 -25.72 -1.01
CA ASP A 203 6.51 -24.97 -0.71
C ASP A 203 6.48 -23.54 -1.28
N ALA A 204 5.61 -23.27 -2.24
CA ALA A 204 5.45 -21.94 -2.85
C ALA A 204 4.63 -21.01 -1.94
N THR A 205 5.30 -20.44 -0.93
CA THR A 205 4.66 -19.67 0.14
C THR A 205 4.18 -18.27 -0.26
N GLY A 206 4.63 -17.75 -1.41
CA GLY A 206 4.40 -16.35 -1.80
C GLY A 206 5.24 -15.33 -1.04
N ASN A 207 6.20 -15.79 -0.22
CA ASN A 207 7.17 -14.92 0.46
C ASN A 207 8.46 -14.87 -0.34
N PHE A 208 8.93 -13.66 -0.65
CA PHE A 208 10.19 -13.46 -1.37
C PHE A 208 11.37 -13.58 -0.41
N GLY A 209 11.82 -14.81 -0.16
CA GLY A 209 12.93 -15.14 0.74
C GLY A 209 14.27 -15.36 0.04
N HIS A 210 15.26 -15.81 0.83
CA HIS A 210 16.60 -16.12 0.32
C HIS A 210 16.61 -17.23 -0.74
N GLY A 211 15.77 -18.27 -0.59
CA GLY A 211 15.64 -19.34 -1.57
C GLY A 211 15.17 -18.81 -2.92
N THR A 212 14.06 -18.07 -2.94
CA THR A 212 13.51 -17.42 -4.14
C THR A 212 14.56 -16.51 -4.79
N ARG A 213 15.26 -15.68 -4.00
CA ARG A 213 16.34 -14.84 -4.51
C ARG A 213 17.48 -15.65 -5.15
N GLY A 214 17.85 -16.76 -4.53
CA GLY A 214 18.97 -17.62 -4.98
C GLY A 214 18.68 -18.36 -6.28
N ASN A 215 17.42 -18.61 -6.61
CA ASN A 215 17.00 -19.34 -7.80
C ASN A 215 16.65 -18.45 -8.99
N LEU A 216 16.68 -17.12 -8.83
CA LEU A 216 16.38 -16.16 -9.90
C LEU A 216 17.25 -16.40 -11.14
N LYS A 217 16.62 -16.30 -12.31
CA LYS A 217 17.32 -16.39 -13.61
C LYS A 217 17.58 -15.01 -14.16
N THR A 218 18.78 -14.79 -14.68
CA THR A 218 19.07 -13.63 -15.52
C THR A 218 18.60 -13.91 -16.93
N ILE A 219 17.60 -13.13 -17.39
CA ILE A 219 16.97 -13.30 -18.69
C ILE A 219 17.18 -12.05 -19.52
N SER A 220 17.69 -12.23 -20.72
CA SER A 220 17.89 -11.19 -21.72
C SER A 220 17.21 -11.60 -23.02
N ARG A 221 17.14 -10.69 -23.99
CA ARG A 221 16.57 -10.98 -25.31
C ARG A 221 17.18 -12.22 -25.98
N GLN A 222 18.47 -12.50 -25.72
CA GLN A 222 19.19 -13.60 -26.36
C GLN A 222 18.73 -14.99 -25.86
N ASN A 223 18.32 -15.11 -24.59
CA ASN A 223 17.93 -16.40 -24.02
C ASN A 223 16.43 -16.50 -23.66
N ALA A 224 15.68 -15.44 -23.91
CA ALA A 224 14.26 -15.33 -23.52
C ALA A 224 13.36 -16.44 -24.09
N SER A 225 13.69 -16.99 -25.27
CA SER A 225 12.92 -18.08 -25.87
C SER A 225 12.83 -19.33 -25.00
N SER A 226 13.83 -19.57 -24.13
CA SER A 226 13.82 -20.66 -23.14
C SER A 226 13.05 -20.32 -21.85
N TYR A 227 12.59 -19.09 -21.70
CA TYR A 227 12.00 -18.56 -20.45
C TYR A 227 10.67 -17.83 -20.67
N GLY A 228 9.83 -18.24 -21.64
CA GLY A 228 8.61 -17.54 -21.99
C GLY A 228 7.67 -17.26 -20.83
N LYS A 229 7.45 -18.23 -19.92
CA LYS A 229 6.62 -18.03 -18.71
C LYS A 229 7.20 -16.99 -17.73
N TRP A 230 8.52 -16.88 -17.65
CA TRP A 230 9.20 -15.84 -16.86
C TRP A 230 9.01 -14.46 -17.50
N VAL A 231 9.08 -14.38 -18.84
CA VAL A 231 8.78 -13.14 -19.58
C VAL A 231 7.33 -12.73 -19.36
N TRP A 232 6.39 -13.69 -19.42
CA TRP A 232 4.98 -13.45 -19.10
C TRP A 232 4.80 -12.88 -17.69
N LEU A 233 5.48 -13.46 -16.69
CA LEU A 233 5.44 -12.99 -15.30
C LEU A 233 5.98 -11.55 -15.18
N ALA A 234 7.12 -11.24 -15.79
CA ALA A 234 7.70 -9.90 -15.77
C ALA A 234 6.75 -8.86 -16.39
N LYS A 235 6.14 -9.18 -17.54
CA LYS A 235 5.12 -8.33 -18.19
C LYS A 235 3.88 -8.17 -17.31
N ALA A 236 3.44 -9.23 -16.62
CA ALA A 236 2.31 -9.16 -15.69
C ALA A 236 2.58 -8.17 -14.56
N VAL A 237 3.77 -8.22 -13.95
CA VAL A 237 4.14 -7.27 -12.89
C VAL A 237 4.28 -5.85 -13.43
N LEU A 238 4.91 -5.65 -14.59
CA LEU A 238 5.03 -4.33 -15.22
C LEU A 238 3.65 -3.71 -15.47
N ASN A 239 2.69 -4.47 -16.01
CA ASN A 239 1.31 -4.01 -16.19
C ASN A 239 0.66 -3.61 -14.84
N CYS A 240 0.92 -4.37 -13.78
CA CYS A 240 0.41 -4.04 -12.44
C CYS A 240 0.92 -2.70 -11.93
N ILE A 241 2.14 -2.29 -12.27
CA ILE A 241 2.76 -1.01 -11.87
C ILE A 241 2.76 0.05 -12.98
N ARG A 242 1.87 -0.12 -13.99
CA ARG A 242 1.58 0.87 -15.05
C ARG A 242 2.70 1.08 -16.08
N TYR A 243 3.48 0.05 -16.35
CA TYR A 243 4.31 -0.06 -17.55
C TYR A 243 3.60 -0.98 -18.53
N ASP A 244 2.89 -0.39 -19.49
CA ASP A 244 1.98 -1.10 -20.37
C ASP A 244 2.76 -2.02 -21.32
N CYS A 245 2.55 -3.32 -21.20
CA CYS A 245 3.13 -4.37 -22.02
C CYS A 245 2.05 -5.26 -22.60
N LEU A 246 2.19 -5.68 -23.86
CA LEU A 246 1.35 -6.74 -24.42
C LEU A 246 1.58 -8.05 -23.65
N GLN A 247 0.53 -8.57 -23.01
CA GLN A 247 0.62 -9.74 -22.15
C GLN A 247 0.75 -11.04 -22.95
N ASN A 248 1.97 -11.52 -23.11
CA ASN A 248 2.33 -12.76 -23.80
C ASN A 248 3.69 -13.29 -23.28
N GLU A 249 4.16 -14.42 -23.80
CA GLU A 249 5.43 -15.06 -23.42
C GLU A 249 6.65 -14.60 -24.26
N ASN A 250 6.47 -13.67 -25.22
CA ASN A 250 7.52 -13.26 -26.13
C ASN A 250 8.30 -12.06 -25.59
N TRP A 251 9.61 -12.03 -25.85
CA TRP A 251 10.46 -10.85 -25.66
C TRP A 251 10.36 -9.96 -26.92
N ASP A 252 9.37 -9.07 -26.96
CA ASP A 252 9.18 -8.11 -28.04
C ASP A 252 9.87 -6.76 -27.75
N ASP A 253 9.83 -5.84 -28.70
CA ASP A 253 10.45 -4.52 -28.59
C ASP A 253 9.76 -3.64 -27.56
N ASP A 254 8.43 -3.73 -27.47
CA ASP A 254 7.62 -3.02 -26.48
C ASP A 254 8.06 -3.41 -25.05
N PHE A 255 8.16 -4.71 -24.77
CA PHE A 255 8.64 -5.17 -23.47
C PHE A 255 10.07 -4.69 -23.15
N ALA A 256 10.98 -4.74 -24.14
CA ALA A 256 12.35 -4.26 -23.96
C ALA A 256 12.41 -2.76 -23.63
N GLU A 257 11.54 -1.96 -24.23
CA GLU A 257 11.40 -0.53 -23.96
C GLU A 257 10.86 -0.30 -22.55
N GLN A 258 9.74 -0.94 -22.17
CA GLN A 258 9.14 -0.79 -20.85
C GLN A 258 10.07 -1.27 -19.73
N LEU A 259 10.79 -2.37 -19.93
CA LEU A 259 11.79 -2.87 -18.99
C LEU A 259 12.92 -1.85 -18.80
N THR A 260 13.44 -1.30 -19.87
CA THR A 260 14.51 -0.28 -19.85
C THR A 260 14.01 0.99 -19.16
N LYS A 261 12.77 1.41 -19.44
CA LYS A 261 12.13 2.56 -18.79
C LYS A 261 11.97 2.32 -17.28
N PHE A 262 11.48 1.14 -16.87
CA PHE A 262 11.37 0.75 -15.47
C PHE A 262 12.72 0.84 -14.76
N GLN A 263 13.80 0.26 -15.34
CA GLN A 263 15.13 0.31 -14.75
C GLN A 263 15.64 1.75 -14.59
N LYS A 264 15.39 2.63 -15.57
CA LYS A 264 15.74 4.05 -15.50
C LYS A 264 14.97 4.78 -14.41
N ASP A 265 13.64 4.57 -14.35
CA ASP A 265 12.74 5.23 -13.41
C ASP A 265 13.06 4.86 -11.95
N TYR A 266 13.48 3.61 -11.71
CA TYR A 266 13.86 3.07 -10.39
C TYR A 266 15.36 3.22 -10.08
N LYS A 267 16.14 3.87 -10.97
CA LYS A 267 17.60 4.03 -10.84
C LYS A 267 18.36 2.71 -10.63
N LEU A 268 17.86 1.66 -11.24
CA LEU A 268 18.58 0.38 -11.33
C LEU A 268 19.67 0.44 -12.41
N PRO A 269 20.63 -0.49 -12.42
CA PRO A 269 21.47 -0.70 -13.58
C PRO A 269 20.62 -0.93 -14.84
N VAL A 270 20.82 -0.13 -15.87
CA VAL A 270 20.06 -0.23 -17.13
C VAL A 270 20.67 -1.32 -18.00
N SER A 271 20.50 -2.57 -17.57
CA SER A 271 21.06 -3.74 -18.26
C SER A 271 20.24 -4.20 -19.47
N GLY A 272 18.98 -3.76 -19.56
CA GLY A 272 18.02 -4.29 -20.53
C GLY A 272 17.74 -5.79 -20.34
N ALA A 273 18.01 -6.33 -19.14
CA ALA A 273 17.78 -7.72 -18.76
C ALA A 273 16.98 -7.82 -17.45
N LEU A 274 16.30 -8.94 -17.25
CA LEU A 274 15.71 -9.32 -15.99
C LEU A 274 16.80 -9.93 -15.09
N ASP A 275 17.59 -9.09 -14.46
CA ASP A 275 18.59 -9.48 -13.47
C ASP A 275 18.02 -9.50 -12.05
N VAL A 276 18.82 -9.86 -11.05
CA VAL A 276 18.42 -9.92 -9.64
C VAL A 276 17.85 -8.59 -9.15
N ASN A 277 18.47 -7.45 -9.50
CA ASN A 277 17.98 -6.14 -9.08
C ASN A 277 16.61 -5.84 -9.69
N THR A 278 16.46 -6.16 -10.95
CA THR A 278 15.22 -5.97 -11.69
C THR A 278 14.09 -6.84 -11.14
N TRP A 279 14.31 -8.14 -10.97
CA TRP A 279 13.31 -9.07 -10.41
C TRP A 279 12.86 -8.65 -9.01
N MET A 280 13.81 -8.34 -8.13
CA MET A 280 13.46 -7.93 -6.77
C MET A 280 12.68 -6.61 -6.74
N SER A 281 13.01 -5.65 -7.60
CA SER A 281 12.29 -4.37 -7.68
C SER A 281 10.92 -4.48 -8.36
N LEU A 282 10.70 -5.49 -9.19
CA LEU A 282 9.39 -5.82 -9.75
C LEU A 282 8.46 -6.41 -8.68
N LEU A 283 8.94 -7.39 -7.90
CA LEU A 283 8.11 -8.22 -7.03
C LEU A 283 8.07 -7.77 -5.55
N THR A 284 8.96 -6.87 -5.15
CA THR A 284 8.98 -6.29 -3.80
C THR A 284 9.14 -4.78 -3.88
N SER A 285 8.49 -4.03 -3.00
CA SER A 285 8.64 -2.56 -2.98
C SER A 285 10.09 -2.15 -2.71
N LYS A 286 10.74 -2.78 -1.73
CA LYS A 286 12.12 -2.46 -1.35
C LYS A 286 13.20 -2.86 -2.37
N GLY A 287 12.89 -3.75 -3.31
CA GLY A 287 13.88 -4.26 -4.26
C GLY A 287 15.04 -5.02 -3.60
N ASN A 288 16.23 -5.00 -4.22
CA ASN A 288 17.42 -5.65 -3.66
C ASN A 288 18.02 -4.83 -2.50
N PRO A 289 18.00 -5.33 -1.24
CA PRO A 289 18.57 -4.61 -0.09
C PRO A 289 20.09 -4.43 -0.15
N ASP A 290 20.78 -5.27 -0.95
CA ASP A 290 22.25 -5.19 -1.09
C ASP A 290 22.71 -4.19 -2.15
N ARG A 291 21.76 -3.57 -2.90
CA ARG A 291 22.13 -2.56 -3.89
C ARG A 291 22.84 -1.38 -3.23
N ALA A 292 23.80 -0.79 -3.95
CA ALA A 292 24.49 0.41 -3.49
C ALA A 292 23.52 1.59 -3.37
N ALA A 293 23.72 2.43 -2.35
CA ALA A 293 22.97 3.65 -2.12
C ALA A 293 23.90 4.85 -2.03
N LYS A 294 23.48 5.99 -2.57
CA LYS A 294 24.22 7.26 -2.47
C LYS A 294 23.63 8.19 -1.40
N ALA A 295 22.42 7.90 -0.94
CA ALA A 295 21.76 8.60 0.14
C ALA A 295 21.45 7.62 1.28
N CYS A 296 21.26 8.16 2.46
CA CYS A 296 20.83 7.42 3.65
C CYS A 296 20.08 8.37 4.58
N ASP A 297 19.34 7.82 5.55
CA ASP A 297 18.80 8.61 6.64
C ASP A 297 19.01 7.90 7.99
N CYS A 298 18.95 8.64 9.08
CA CYS A 298 19.05 8.09 10.42
C CYS A 298 18.47 9.03 11.49
N ALA A 299 17.99 8.44 12.58
CA ALA A 299 17.58 9.19 13.77
C ALA A 299 18.77 9.59 14.66
N THR A 300 19.91 8.93 14.51
CA THR A 300 21.11 9.18 15.32
C THR A 300 21.74 10.53 15.02
N VAL A 301 22.04 11.32 16.06
CA VAL A 301 22.84 12.54 15.95
C VAL A 301 24.30 12.16 15.65
N LEU A 302 24.78 12.47 14.45
CA LEU A 302 26.06 12.00 13.92
C LEU A 302 27.25 12.74 14.54
N ASN A 303 28.18 11.99 15.11
CA ASN A 303 29.49 12.52 15.48
C ASN A 303 30.43 12.64 14.26
N ALA A 304 31.62 13.23 14.44
CA ALA A 304 32.58 13.47 13.36
C ALA A 304 33.08 12.15 12.73
N GLN A 305 33.23 11.07 13.52
CA GLN A 305 33.68 9.78 13.00
C GLN A 305 32.60 9.10 12.18
N GLN A 306 31.37 9.09 12.67
CA GLN A 306 30.21 8.52 11.97
C GLN A 306 29.99 9.20 10.61
N ALA A 307 30.08 10.55 10.57
CA ALA A 307 29.96 11.29 9.31
C ALA A 307 31.07 10.95 8.31
N LYS A 308 32.33 10.78 8.78
CA LYS A 308 33.46 10.34 7.93
C LYS A 308 33.26 8.92 7.41
N ASP A 309 32.77 8.01 8.27
CA ASP A 309 32.54 6.61 7.90
C ASP A 309 31.42 6.48 6.86
N LEU A 310 30.34 7.26 6.99
CA LEU A 310 29.30 7.35 5.95
C LEU A 310 29.88 7.80 4.61
N LYS A 311 30.72 8.84 4.61
CA LYS A 311 31.38 9.30 3.37
C LYS A 311 32.28 8.26 2.76
N ALA A 312 33.08 7.57 3.59
CA ALA A 312 33.96 6.48 3.15
C ALA A 312 33.17 5.29 2.57
N ALA A 313 31.97 5.01 3.09
CA ALA A 313 31.06 4.00 2.58
C ALA A 313 30.36 4.40 1.25
N GLY A 314 30.61 5.61 0.72
CA GLY A 314 30.12 6.07 -0.58
C GLY A 314 28.84 6.91 -0.52
N TYR A 315 28.31 7.19 0.66
CA TYR A 315 27.15 8.08 0.80
C TYR A 315 27.53 9.52 0.45
N GLN A 316 26.59 10.25 -0.10
CA GLN A 316 26.75 11.64 -0.53
C GLN A 316 25.77 12.57 0.22
N ILE A 317 24.63 12.04 0.62
CA ILE A 317 23.53 12.80 1.22
C ILE A 317 22.97 12.00 2.41
N VAL A 318 22.70 12.70 3.52
CA VAL A 318 22.09 12.09 4.70
C VAL A 318 20.81 12.84 5.08
N GLY A 319 19.72 12.10 5.24
CA GLY A 319 18.45 12.57 5.80
C GLY A 319 18.55 12.74 7.31
N ARG A 320 18.20 13.92 7.81
CA ARG A 320 18.24 14.20 9.24
C ARG A 320 16.99 14.97 9.69
N TYR A 321 16.53 14.65 10.86
CA TYR A 321 15.30 15.18 11.43
C TYR A 321 15.50 16.61 11.95
N LEU A 322 14.58 17.51 11.64
CA LEU A 322 14.60 18.88 12.16
C LEU A 322 14.26 18.94 13.66
N THR A 323 13.41 18.04 14.10
CA THR A 323 12.83 17.99 15.46
C THR A 323 12.58 16.53 15.87
N GLY A 324 11.97 16.31 17.03
CA GLY A 324 11.46 15.02 17.46
C GLY A 324 12.40 14.20 18.33
N TYR A 325 11.87 13.05 18.78
CA TYR A 325 12.54 12.14 19.73
C TYR A 325 12.41 10.70 19.26
N VAL A 326 13.42 9.89 19.55
CA VAL A 326 13.33 8.42 19.53
C VAL A 326 12.89 7.99 20.93
N GLY A 327 11.76 7.27 21.01
CA GLY A 327 11.14 6.98 22.30
C GLY A 327 10.70 8.26 23.01
N LYS A 328 10.91 8.31 24.34
CA LYS A 328 10.43 9.45 25.16
C LYS A 328 11.50 10.52 25.45
N SER A 329 12.78 10.25 25.23
CA SER A 329 13.86 11.07 25.77
C SER A 329 15.04 11.37 24.85
N THR A 330 15.29 10.56 23.82
CA THR A 330 16.47 10.73 22.96
C THR A 330 16.14 11.64 21.78
N SER A 331 16.66 12.88 21.80
CA SER A 331 16.44 13.81 20.68
C SER A 331 17.08 13.29 19.39
N LYS A 332 16.31 13.30 18.30
CA LYS A 332 16.77 13.03 16.93
C LYS A 332 17.02 14.31 16.13
N ALA A 333 16.84 15.47 16.75
CA ALA A 333 16.94 16.75 16.08
C ALA A 333 18.38 17.07 15.64
N LEU A 334 18.51 17.52 14.39
CA LEU A 334 19.76 17.99 13.79
C LEU A 334 20.30 19.21 14.57
N THR A 335 21.57 19.16 14.94
CA THR A 335 22.25 20.22 15.72
C THR A 335 23.28 20.98 14.87
N LEU A 336 23.64 22.19 15.31
CA LEU A 336 24.69 22.99 14.63
C LEU A 336 26.05 22.29 14.65
N ASP A 337 26.37 21.56 15.71
CA ASP A 337 27.63 20.82 15.80
C ASP A 337 27.62 19.58 14.90
N GLU A 338 26.49 18.89 14.78
CA GLU A 338 26.30 17.81 13.80
C GLU A 338 26.40 18.31 12.36
N ILE A 339 25.80 19.47 12.04
CA ILE A 339 25.94 20.10 10.71
C ILE A 339 27.42 20.32 10.36
N LYS A 340 28.25 20.77 11.31
CA LYS A 340 29.70 20.90 11.10
C LYS A 340 30.36 19.55 10.80
N ASN A 341 30.00 18.50 11.55
CA ASN A 341 30.53 17.14 11.34
C ASN A 341 30.20 16.64 9.94
N ILE A 342 28.93 16.73 9.53
CA ILE A 342 28.43 16.30 8.21
C ILE A 342 29.10 17.08 7.08
N LYS A 343 29.16 18.42 7.20
CA LYS A 343 29.80 19.31 6.23
C LYS A 343 31.31 19.01 6.09
N ASN A 344 32.02 18.85 7.23
CA ASN A 344 33.45 18.56 7.23
C ASN A 344 33.76 17.18 6.62
N ALA A 345 32.84 16.24 6.66
CA ALA A 345 32.93 14.96 5.97
C ALA A 345 32.62 15.05 4.46
N GLY A 346 32.12 16.21 3.97
CA GLY A 346 31.74 16.39 2.57
C GLY A 346 30.42 15.71 2.19
N LEU A 347 29.49 15.62 3.15
CA LEU A 347 28.12 15.15 2.95
C LEU A 347 27.16 16.33 2.82
N SER A 348 26.06 16.15 2.06
CA SER A 348 24.89 17.04 2.05
C SER A 348 23.81 16.51 3.00
N VAL A 349 22.85 17.37 3.37
CA VAL A 349 21.72 17.01 4.25
C VAL A 349 20.40 17.23 3.52
N PHE A 350 19.42 16.35 3.70
CA PHE A 350 18.03 16.66 3.43
C PHE A 350 17.21 16.62 4.73
N PRO A 351 16.41 17.67 5.02
CA PRO A 351 15.72 17.77 6.29
C PRO A 351 14.38 17.01 6.28
N ILE A 352 14.15 16.23 7.33
CA ILE A 352 12.91 15.46 7.58
C ILE A 352 12.18 16.11 8.76
N TYR A 353 10.87 16.22 8.68
CA TYR A 353 9.99 16.59 9.77
C TYR A 353 9.07 15.43 10.15
N GLN A 354 9.22 14.93 11.39
CA GLN A 354 8.41 13.85 11.94
C GLN A 354 8.37 13.94 13.48
N ASP A 355 7.42 14.67 14.01
CA ASP A 355 7.14 14.70 15.47
C ASP A 355 6.04 13.69 15.87
N GLY A 356 5.27 13.24 14.90
CA GLY A 356 4.29 12.16 14.90
C GLY A 356 4.23 11.52 13.53
N GLY A 357 3.01 11.21 13.02
CA GLY A 357 2.83 10.77 11.64
C GLY A 357 2.92 9.26 11.41
N TYR A 358 3.00 8.46 12.47
CA TYR A 358 3.00 7.00 12.44
C TYR A 358 1.67 6.36 12.89
N TYR A 359 0.60 7.17 13.04
CA TYR A 359 -0.75 6.71 13.36
C TYR A 359 -1.80 7.70 12.83
N PRO A 360 -3.02 7.23 12.47
CA PRO A 360 -4.01 8.05 11.78
C PRO A 360 -4.55 9.23 12.59
N GLU A 361 -4.69 9.10 13.92
CA GLU A 361 -5.24 10.11 14.81
C GLU A 361 -4.43 11.41 14.80
N TYR A 362 -3.13 11.34 14.51
CA TYR A 362 -2.28 12.52 14.34
C TYR A 362 -2.80 13.45 13.24
N PHE A 363 -3.25 12.89 12.14
CA PHE A 363 -3.74 13.61 10.97
C PHE A 363 -5.23 13.98 11.06
N ALA A 364 -5.95 13.44 12.05
CA ALA A 364 -7.36 13.75 12.27
C ALA A 364 -7.57 15.16 12.84
N ASN A 365 -6.53 15.75 13.45
CA ASN A 365 -6.57 17.14 13.90
C ASN A 365 -6.51 18.10 12.68
N PRO A 366 -7.57 18.89 12.40
CA PRO A 366 -7.62 19.73 11.22
C PRO A 366 -6.54 20.82 11.16
N ASN A 367 -5.91 21.15 12.32
CA ASN A 367 -4.88 22.18 12.41
C ASN A 367 -3.46 21.61 12.42
N GLN A 368 -3.30 20.29 12.44
CA GLN A 368 -1.98 19.67 12.56
C GLN A 368 -1.00 20.12 11.46
N GLY A 369 -1.47 20.20 10.22
CA GLY A 369 -0.62 20.65 9.11
C GLY A 369 -0.10 22.08 9.27
N THR A 370 -0.92 22.99 9.82
CA THR A 370 -0.49 24.37 10.11
C THR A 370 0.56 24.40 11.22
N VAL A 371 0.34 23.65 12.30
CA VAL A 371 1.29 23.54 13.43
C VAL A 371 2.63 22.99 12.97
N ASP A 372 2.62 21.88 12.25
CA ASP A 372 3.84 21.22 11.78
C ASP A 372 4.62 22.10 10.80
N ALA A 373 3.93 22.78 9.89
CA ALA A 373 4.54 23.71 8.97
C ALA A 373 5.26 24.85 9.69
N GLN A 374 4.63 25.45 10.71
CA GLN A 374 5.22 26.52 11.50
C GLN A 374 6.44 26.05 12.29
N VAL A 375 6.32 24.90 12.95
CA VAL A 375 7.43 24.28 13.72
C VAL A 375 8.61 23.96 12.80
N ALA A 376 8.34 23.34 11.65
CA ALA A 376 9.36 22.98 10.66
C ALA A 376 10.10 24.21 10.11
N ILE A 377 9.38 25.28 9.74
CA ILE A 377 9.98 26.53 9.26
C ILE A 377 10.86 27.16 10.35
N SER A 378 10.38 27.21 11.59
CA SER A 378 11.13 27.80 12.71
C SER A 378 12.38 26.96 13.04
N ALA A 379 12.27 25.63 13.08
CA ALA A 379 13.40 24.75 13.30
C ALA A 379 14.47 24.87 12.19
N ALA A 380 14.04 24.90 10.92
CA ALA A 380 14.92 25.05 9.77
C ALA A 380 15.69 26.39 9.80
N LYS A 381 15.00 27.50 10.13
CA LYS A 381 15.64 28.82 10.29
C LYS A 381 16.70 28.80 11.38
N ARG A 382 16.42 28.21 12.54
CA ARG A 382 17.33 28.17 13.70
C ARG A 382 18.66 27.47 13.42
N ILE A 383 18.69 26.49 12.53
CA ILE A 383 19.90 25.74 12.18
C ILE A 383 20.52 26.18 10.84
N GLY A 384 20.01 27.24 10.24
CA GLY A 384 20.58 27.83 9.03
C GLY A 384 20.31 27.06 7.74
N ILE A 385 19.16 26.39 7.64
CA ILE A 385 18.72 25.80 6.37
C ILE A 385 18.56 26.93 5.34
N PRO A 386 19.21 26.85 4.15
CA PRO A 386 19.19 27.93 3.15
C PRO A 386 17.83 28.03 2.46
N SER A 387 17.59 29.20 1.88
CA SER A 387 16.36 29.48 1.12
C SER A 387 16.14 28.45 -0.01
N GLY A 388 14.89 28.08 -0.23
CA GLY A 388 14.48 27.17 -1.31
C GLY A 388 14.71 25.69 -1.04
N SER A 389 15.24 25.32 0.14
CA SER A 389 15.42 23.90 0.53
C SER A 389 14.09 23.19 0.71
N THR A 390 14.06 21.89 0.45
CA THR A 390 12.87 21.06 0.65
C THR A 390 12.88 20.46 2.06
N ILE A 391 11.73 20.47 2.75
CA ILE A 391 11.50 19.82 4.04
C ILE A 391 10.50 18.67 3.80
N TYR A 392 10.87 17.43 4.17
CA TYR A 392 10.04 16.25 3.95
C TYR A 392 9.18 15.96 5.17
N PHE A 393 7.84 16.08 5.02
CA PHE A 393 6.86 15.78 6.05
C PHE A 393 6.44 14.32 6.01
N ALA A 394 6.49 13.64 7.14
CA ALA A 394 6.32 12.20 7.23
C ALA A 394 4.87 11.76 7.40
N VAL A 395 4.48 10.74 6.59
CA VAL A 395 3.29 9.89 6.79
C VAL A 395 3.78 8.45 6.80
N ASP A 396 3.97 7.91 8.01
CA ASP A 396 4.67 6.65 8.25
C ASP A 396 3.74 5.58 8.83
N PHE A 397 2.62 5.35 8.14
CA PHE A 397 1.67 4.28 8.46
C PHE A 397 0.94 3.80 7.20
N ASP A 398 0.34 2.61 7.27
CA ASP A 398 -0.45 2.03 6.17
C ASP A 398 -1.82 2.70 6.08
N ALA A 399 -1.90 3.84 5.40
CA ALA A 399 -3.13 4.61 5.25
C ALA A 399 -4.07 4.00 4.21
N TYR A 400 -5.34 3.84 4.58
CA TYR A 400 -6.40 3.44 3.66
C TYR A 400 -6.91 4.61 2.82
N GLY A 401 -7.59 4.32 1.69
CA GLY A 401 -8.03 5.33 0.73
C GLY A 401 -8.85 6.47 1.34
N TYR A 402 -9.79 6.16 2.26
CA TYR A 402 -10.61 7.18 2.93
C TYR A 402 -9.77 8.09 3.86
N GLN A 403 -8.73 7.57 4.51
CA GLN A 403 -7.82 8.35 5.36
C GLN A 403 -6.98 9.31 4.52
N LEU A 404 -6.60 8.89 3.31
CA LEU A 404 -5.90 9.74 2.37
C LEU A 404 -6.72 10.99 2.04
N ASP A 405 -7.99 10.83 1.67
CA ASP A 405 -8.85 11.94 1.24
C ASP A 405 -9.34 12.81 2.42
N SER A 406 -9.64 12.19 3.58
CA SER A 406 -10.21 12.90 4.74
C SER A 406 -9.18 13.45 5.72
N MET A 407 -7.94 12.96 5.73
CA MET A 407 -6.91 13.32 6.71
C MET A 407 -5.62 13.80 6.04
N ILE A 408 -5.01 12.98 5.17
CA ILE A 408 -3.67 13.25 4.65
C ILE A 408 -3.65 14.41 3.65
N LEU A 409 -4.55 14.43 2.67
CA LEU A 409 -4.63 15.53 1.70
C LEU A 409 -4.99 16.87 2.37
N PRO A 410 -5.96 16.97 3.29
CA PRO A 410 -6.20 18.17 4.08
C PRO A 410 -4.98 18.64 4.89
N TYR A 411 -4.26 17.73 5.52
CA TYR A 411 -3.03 18.03 6.24
C TYR A 411 -1.98 18.69 5.33
N PHE A 412 -1.66 18.08 4.18
CA PHE A 412 -0.71 18.65 3.22
C PHE A 412 -1.21 19.92 2.55
N LYS A 413 -2.52 20.09 2.39
CA LYS A 413 -3.11 21.36 1.93
C LYS A 413 -2.79 22.50 2.89
N LYS A 414 -2.94 22.28 4.20
CA LYS A 414 -2.60 23.27 5.23
C LYS A 414 -1.10 23.61 5.24
N ILE A 415 -0.22 22.58 5.14
CA ILE A 415 1.23 22.81 5.00
C ILE A 415 1.53 23.66 3.76
N SER A 416 0.99 23.29 2.62
CA SER A 416 1.22 23.98 1.35
C SER A 416 0.75 25.44 1.41
N LEU A 417 -0.40 25.71 2.01
CA LEU A 417 -0.90 27.07 2.21
C LEU A 417 0.09 27.93 3.00
N LEU A 418 0.60 27.42 4.13
CA LEU A 418 1.55 28.16 4.96
C LEU A 418 2.90 28.34 4.27
N PHE A 419 3.38 27.31 3.55
CA PHE A 419 4.64 27.37 2.79
C PHE A 419 4.58 28.36 1.62
N ASN A 420 3.39 28.65 1.09
CA ASN A 420 3.17 29.66 0.05
C ASN A 420 2.85 31.05 0.62
N SER A 421 2.73 31.20 1.93
CA SER A 421 2.44 32.48 2.59
C SER A 421 3.72 33.28 2.87
N CYS A 422 3.53 34.49 3.38
CA CYS A 422 4.62 35.39 3.83
C CYS A 422 5.36 34.87 5.07
N GLU A 423 4.80 33.93 5.83
CA GLU A 423 5.45 33.28 6.97
C GLU A 423 6.70 32.48 6.55
N ASN A 424 6.69 31.95 5.34
CA ASN A 424 7.83 31.25 4.75
C ASN A 424 8.78 32.20 4.02
N ILE A 425 9.43 33.08 4.74
CA ILE A 425 10.38 34.09 4.18
C ILE A 425 11.53 33.39 3.41
N LYS A 426 11.97 32.25 3.88
CA LYS A 426 13.05 31.45 3.25
C LYS A 426 12.60 30.67 2.02
N LYS A 427 11.31 30.73 1.65
CA LYS A 427 10.77 30.04 0.47
C LYS A 427 11.09 28.53 0.48
N TYR A 428 11.08 27.90 1.66
CA TYR A 428 11.20 26.45 1.76
C TYR A 428 10.15 25.75 0.93
N GLN A 429 10.48 24.56 0.44
CA GLN A 429 9.61 23.74 -0.39
C GLN A 429 9.07 22.56 0.45
N VAL A 430 7.86 22.13 0.15
CA VAL A 430 7.27 20.95 0.78
C VAL A 430 7.76 19.69 0.06
N GLY A 431 8.27 18.74 0.80
CA GLY A 431 8.44 17.34 0.41
C GLY A 431 7.47 16.46 1.18
N VAL A 432 7.17 15.28 0.65
CA VAL A 432 6.37 14.25 1.32
C VAL A 432 7.20 12.98 1.51
N TYR A 433 7.22 12.43 2.74
CA TYR A 433 7.71 11.08 3.01
C TYR A 433 6.52 10.16 3.26
N GLY A 434 6.55 8.96 2.66
CA GLY A 434 5.54 7.95 2.89
C GLY A 434 5.44 6.92 1.76
N PRO A 435 4.44 6.02 1.81
CA PRO A 435 4.17 5.05 0.74
C PRO A 435 3.94 5.70 -0.62
N ARG A 436 4.19 4.94 -1.70
CA ARG A 436 4.03 5.39 -3.10
C ARG A 436 2.68 6.05 -3.39
N LEU A 437 1.58 5.50 -2.86
CA LEU A 437 0.23 6.05 -3.01
C LEU A 437 0.14 7.46 -2.44
N ILE A 438 0.59 7.65 -1.19
CA ILE A 438 0.56 8.94 -0.50
C ILE A 438 1.42 9.96 -1.25
N CYS A 439 2.67 9.58 -1.54
CA CYS A 439 3.58 10.43 -2.29
C CYS A 439 2.98 10.87 -3.64
N SER A 440 2.39 9.93 -4.38
CA SER A 440 1.76 10.21 -5.67
C SER A 440 0.55 11.14 -5.56
N LYS A 441 -0.32 10.93 -4.57
CA LYS A 441 -1.55 11.72 -4.40
C LYS A 441 -1.25 13.12 -3.91
N VAL A 442 -0.37 13.29 -2.92
CA VAL A 442 0.05 14.60 -2.39
C VAL A 442 0.74 15.41 -3.48
N SER A 443 1.60 14.79 -4.28
CA SER A 443 2.29 15.45 -5.40
C SER A 443 1.34 15.84 -6.54
N LYS A 444 0.40 14.96 -6.91
CA LYS A 444 -0.63 15.27 -7.92
C LYS A 444 -1.57 16.40 -7.50
N ALA A 445 -1.83 16.53 -6.20
CA ALA A 445 -2.58 17.64 -5.64
C ALA A 445 -1.79 18.97 -5.64
N GLY A 446 -0.51 18.96 -6.03
CA GLY A 446 0.36 20.13 -6.06
C GLY A 446 0.87 20.57 -4.67
N TYR A 447 0.75 19.71 -3.65
CA TYR A 447 1.12 20.08 -2.27
C TYR A 447 2.57 19.75 -1.93
N ALA A 448 3.25 18.91 -2.70
CA ALA A 448 4.66 18.58 -2.50
C ALA A 448 5.44 18.65 -3.81
N LYS A 449 6.65 19.24 -3.74
CA LYS A 449 7.60 19.32 -4.86
C LYS A 449 8.30 17.99 -5.12
N TYR A 450 8.76 17.34 -4.08
CA TYR A 450 9.48 16.07 -4.14
C TYR A 450 8.88 15.03 -3.20
N SER A 451 9.13 13.77 -3.52
CA SER A 451 8.75 12.63 -2.69
C SER A 451 9.99 11.91 -2.15
N PHE A 452 9.94 11.54 -0.90
CA PHE A 452 10.82 10.57 -0.24
C PHE A 452 9.98 9.32 0.03
N VAL A 453 10.21 8.26 -0.72
CA VAL A 453 9.35 7.08 -0.74
C VAL A 453 9.76 6.11 0.35
N ALA A 454 8.80 5.52 1.07
CA ALA A 454 9.02 4.54 2.14
C ALA A 454 8.85 3.09 1.61
N ASP A 455 9.63 2.70 0.61
CA ASP A 455 9.53 1.37 -0.04
C ASP A 455 10.01 0.22 0.86
N MET A 456 10.79 0.52 1.90
CA MET A 456 11.18 -0.42 2.94
C MET A 456 9.98 -1.02 3.68
N SER A 457 8.90 -0.26 3.82
CA SER A 457 7.65 -0.69 4.44
C SER A 457 6.85 -1.61 3.51
N THR A 458 7.38 -2.82 3.28
CA THR A 458 6.84 -3.80 2.32
C THR A 458 5.43 -4.29 2.67
N GLY A 459 5.01 -4.18 3.93
CA GLY A 459 3.66 -4.51 4.40
C GLY A 459 2.62 -3.42 4.13
N PHE A 460 3.03 -2.22 3.71
CA PHE A 460 2.09 -1.13 3.46
C PHE A 460 1.35 -1.33 2.13
N SER A 461 0.04 -1.32 2.18
CA SER A 461 -0.83 -1.46 1.00
C SER A 461 -0.62 -0.34 -0.02
N GLY A 462 -0.20 0.83 0.44
CA GLY A 462 0.13 1.98 -0.40
C GLY A 462 1.41 1.83 -1.23
N ASN A 463 2.23 0.79 -1.02
CA ASN A 463 3.40 0.47 -1.84
C ASN A 463 3.10 -0.55 -2.93
N LEU A 464 2.12 -1.44 -2.71
CA LEU A 464 1.74 -2.46 -3.69
C LEU A 464 0.84 -1.87 -4.78
N GLY A 465 1.10 -2.20 -6.04
CA GLY A 465 0.28 -1.76 -7.18
C GLY A 465 0.46 -0.31 -7.59
N TYR A 466 1.42 0.38 -7.03
CA TYR A 466 1.73 1.76 -7.36
C TYR A 466 3.14 1.87 -7.92
N ALA A 467 3.28 2.52 -9.08
CA ALA A 467 4.58 2.92 -9.58
C ALA A 467 5.23 3.92 -8.61
N ILE A 468 6.56 3.97 -8.62
CA ILE A 468 7.26 5.01 -7.88
C ILE A 468 6.85 6.39 -8.44
N PRO A 469 6.54 7.41 -7.60
CA PRO A 469 6.08 8.70 -8.09
C PRO A 469 7.14 9.42 -8.93
N ASN A 470 6.72 10.06 -10.03
CA ASN A 470 7.65 10.68 -10.98
C ASN A 470 8.56 11.75 -10.36
N ASN A 471 8.15 12.37 -9.26
CA ASN A 471 8.89 13.42 -8.54
C ASN A 471 9.73 12.87 -7.37
N TRP A 472 9.92 11.54 -7.26
CA TRP A 472 10.71 10.98 -6.17
C TRP A 472 12.16 11.51 -6.18
N ALA A 473 12.63 11.89 -5.02
CA ALA A 473 14.00 12.34 -4.80
C ALA A 473 14.81 11.26 -4.11
N PHE A 474 14.23 10.65 -3.09
CA PHE A 474 14.79 9.58 -2.28
C PHE A 474 13.79 8.41 -2.18
N ASP A 475 14.31 7.19 -2.00
CA ASP A 475 13.53 5.97 -1.82
C ASP A 475 14.21 5.10 -0.76
N GLN A 476 13.61 5.04 0.43
CA GLN A 476 14.09 4.28 1.59
C GLN A 476 13.76 2.81 1.38
N PHE A 477 14.79 1.96 1.30
CA PHE A 477 14.59 0.58 0.90
C PHE A 477 15.18 -0.47 1.84
N ASN A 478 16.07 -0.10 2.77
CA ASN A 478 16.65 -1.07 3.69
C ASN A 478 17.21 -0.42 4.95
N GLU A 479 16.83 -0.92 6.11
CA GLU A 479 17.41 -0.59 7.41
C GLU A 479 18.46 -1.64 7.81
N PHE A 480 19.58 -1.19 8.40
CA PHE A 480 20.61 -2.07 8.94
C PHE A 480 21.48 -1.36 10.01
N SER A 481 22.23 -2.16 10.77
CA SER A 481 23.21 -1.62 11.71
C SER A 481 24.50 -1.23 10.98
N PHE A 482 24.74 0.08 10.84
CA PHE A 482 25.95 0.60 10.21
C PHE A 482 27.12 0.55 11.18
N GLN A 483 28.21 -0.08 10.73
CA GLN A 483 29.43 -0.25 11.52
C GLN A 483 30.24 1.04 11.56
N SER A 484 30.21 1.70 12.70
CA SER A 484 30.97 2.92 13.02
C SER A 484 31.26 2.97 14.52
N ARG A 485 31.71 4.09 15.04
CA ARG A 485 31.99 4.27 16.47
C ARG A 485 31.21 5.46 17.06
N PRO A 486 30.11 5.20 17.78
CA PRO A 486 29.43 3.90 17.98
C PRO A 486 28.65 3.44 16.73
N THR A 487 28.33 2.15 16.68
CA THR A 487 27.39 1.56 15.70
C THR A 487 26.01 2.18 15.85
N PHE A 488 25.28 2.38 14.74
CA PHE A 488 23.93 2.96 14.77
C PHE A 488 23.03 2.41 13.64
N ALA A 489 21.72 2.54 13.81
CA ALA A 489 20.76 2.19 12.77
C ALA A 489 20.81 3.20 11.64
N LEU A 490 20.87 2.70 10.40
CA LEU A 490 20.94 3.48 9.19
C LEU A 490 20.00 2.92 8.15
N ASP A 491 19.25 3.80 7.50
CA ASP A 491 18.42 3.47 6.38
C ASP A 491 19.12 3.82 5.06
N LYS A 492 19.13 2.86 4.12
CA LYS A 492 19.62 3.08 2.76
C LYS A 492 18.54 3.75 1.92
N ASP A 493 18.90 4.83 1.25
CA ASP A 493 18.05 5.53 0.31
C ASP A 493 18.60 5.47 -1.11
N ALA A 494 17.79 5.00 -2.05
CA ALA A 494 18.09 5.23 -3.46
C ALA A 494 17.95 6.73 -3.76
N TYR A 495 18.81 7.22 -4.66
CA TYR A 495 18.92 8.63 -4.97
C TYR A 495 18.63 8.91 -6.44
N SER A 496 17.59 9.69 -6.71
CA SER A 496 17.19 10.03 -8.09
C SER A 496 18.02 11.14 -8.73
N GLY A 497 18.65 11.99 -7.92
CA GLY A 497 19.36 13.20 -8.36
C GLY A 497 18.50 14.45 -8.47
N ARG A 498 17.17 14.39 -8.16
CA ARG A 498 16.25 15.54 -8.25
C ARG A 498 16.43 16.55 -7.12
N ASP A 499 16.60 16.08 -5.89
CA ASP A 499 16.96 16.93 -4.74
C ASP A 499 18.42 16.67 -4.37
N LYS A 500 19.27 17.67 -4.53
CA LYS A 500 20.71 17.55 -4.27
C LYS A 500 21.09 17.67 -2.80
N GLY A 501 20.10 17.89 -1.93
CA GLY A 501 20.35 18.20 -0.52
C GLY A 501 21.08 19.52 -0.31
N ILE A 502 21.43 19.77 0.92
CA ILE A 502 22.03 21.01 1.41
C ILE A 502 23.50 20.77 1.73
N ALA A 503 24.40 21.34 0.92
CA ALA A 503 25.86 21.30 1.16
C ALA A 503 26.36 22.56 1.90
N LYS A 504 25.61 23.69 1.78
CA LYS A 504 25.97 24.96 2.40
C LYS A 504 24.81 25.46 3.24
N PHE A 505 25.09 25.80 4.48
CA PHE A 505 24.13 26.33 5.44
C PHE A 505 24.35 27.84 5.62
N ASP A 506 23.29 28.56 5.90
CA ASP A 506 23.37 29.97 6.28
C ASP A 506 24.07 30.12 7.64
N SER A 507 24.79 31.20 7.84
CA SER A 507 25.41 31.51 9.13
C SER A 507 24.35 31.80 10.19
N VAL A 508 24.37 31.11 11.28
CA VAL A 508 23.50 31.34 12.44
C VAL A 508 24.34 31.39 13.72
N THR A 509 23.95 32.24 14.64
CA THR A 509 24.57 32.31 15.96
C THR A 509 23.92 31.24 16.85
N LYS A 510 24.74 30.46 17.59
CA LYS A 510 24.24 29.49 18.57
C LYS A 510 23.50 30.24 19.68
N MET A 511 22.20 29.96 19.80
CA MET A 511 21.37 30.57 20.84
C MET A 511 21.75 30.03 22.23
N THR A 512 21.71 30.91 23.21
CA THR A 512 21.73 30.52 24.61
C THR A 512 20.40 29.84 25.00
N LYS A 513 20.40 29.09 26.13
CA LYS A 513 19.17 28.43 26.59
C LYS A 513 18.00 29.42 26.77
N GLY A 514 18.28 30.60 27.33
CA GLY A 514 17.25 31.63 27.52
C GLY A 514 16.74 32.25 26.23
N GLU A 515 17.59 32.42 25.21
CA GLU A 515 17.18 32.88 23.88
C GLU A 515 16.32 31.80 23.18
N LEU A 516 16.69 30.53 23.32
CA LEU A 516 15.90 29.42 22.77
C LEU A 516 14.51 29.32 23.42
N GLU A 517 14.42 29.53 24.73
CA GLU A 517 13.13 29.55 25.44
C GLU A 517 12.24 30.72 24.95
N LYS A 518 12.82 31.91 24.74
CA LYS A 518 12.10 33.05 24.19
C LYS A 518 11.60 32.80 22.77
N GLU A 519 12.43 32.22 21.90
CA GLU A 519 12.02 31.86 20.54
C GLU A 519 10.93 30.78 20.53
N ASN A 520 11.01 29.77 21.40
CA ASN A 520 9.95 28.77 21.55
C ASN A 520 8.60 29.39 22.00
N ILE A 521 8.62 30.44 22.83
CA ILE A 521 7.41 31.19 23.18
C ILE A 521 6.87 31.95 21.98
N LYS A 522 7.73 32.62 21.20
CA LYS A 522 7.33 33.29 19.96
C LYS A 522 6.73 32.31 18.95
N ASP A 523 7.33 31.14 18.77
CA ASP A 523 6.81 30.10 17.90
C ASP A 523 5.40 29.65 18.32
N LYS A 524 5.17 29.43 19.62
CA LYS A 524 3.83 29.12 20.15
C LYS A 524 2.81 30.22 19.87
N VAL A 525 3.20 31.48 20.05
CA VAL A 525 2.34 32.66 19.76
C VAL A 525 2.05 32.74 18.26
N ASN A 526 3.06 32.51 17.41
CA ASN A 526 2.88 32.50 15.95
C ASN A 526 1.98 31.37 15.48
N ILE A 527 2.12 30.17 16.05
CA ILE A 527 1.23 29.05 15.77
C ILE A 527 -0.22 29.42 16.12
N ALA A 528 -0.47 29.94 17.33
CA ALA A 528 -1.80 30.33 17.76
C ALA A 528 -2.40 31.43 16.85
N ARG A 529 -1.58 32.44 16.46
CA ARG A 529 -1.99 33.50 15.53
C ARG A 529 -2.34 32.96 14.15
N THR A 530 -1.49 32.06 13.62
CA THR A 530 -1.70 31.47 12.29
C THR A 530 -2.96 30.59 12.28
N GLN A 531 -3.18 29.80 13.32
CA GLN A 531 -4.41 29.03 13.49
C GLN A 531 -5.64 29.95 13.50
N PHE A 532 -5.60 31.07 14.28
CA PHE A 532 -6.71 32.02 14.33
C PHE A 532 -7.02 32.60 12.94
N VAL A 533 -6.00 32.97 12.16
CA VAL A 533 -6.18 33.49 10.80
C VAL A 533 -6.88 32.48 9.91
N TYR A 534 -6.40 31.24 9.88
CA TYR A 534 -6.96 30.20 9.00
C TYR A 534 -8.31 29.66 9.45
N ASP A 535 -8.56 29.61 10.75
CA ASP A 535 -9.80 29.02 11.28
C ASP A 535 -10.94 30.05 11.44
N VAL A 536 -10.62 31.34 11.55
CA VAL A 536 -11.60 32.39 11.82
C VAL A 536 -11.63 33.44 10.72
N VAL A 537 -10.47 33.99 10.36
CA VAL A 537 -10.41 35.15 9.45
C VAL A 537 -10.65 34.77 8.00
N GLU A 538 -10.02 33.68 7.52
CA GLU A 538 -10.17 33.21 6.12
C GLU A 538 -11.61 32.78 5.79
N PRO A 539 -12.30 31.99 6.63
CA PRO A 539 -13.71 31.69 6.38
C PRO A 539 -14.62 32.90 6.36
N LEU A 540 -14.37 33.90 7.22
CA LEU A 540 -15.13 35.14 7.24
C LEU A 540 -14.86 35.98 5.98
N HIS A 541 -13.63 36.00 5.50
CA HIS A 541 -13.27 36.72 4.27
C HIS A 541 -13.92 36.06 3.03
N LEU A 542 -13.88 34.74 2.94
CA LEU A 542 -14.60 33.98 1.92
C LEU A 542 -16.11 34.21 1.96
N LEU A 543 -16.71 34.24 3.16
CA LEU A 543 -18.14 34.50 3.34
C LEU A 543 -18.49 35.93 2.85
N ASN A 544 -17.68 36.91 3.16
CA ASN A 544 -17.85 38.29 2.69
C ASN A 544 -17.70 38.41 1.16
N GLN A 545 -16.79 37.67 0.54
CA GLN A 545 -16.67 37.61 -0.91
C GLN A 545 -17.90 36.96 -1.55
N LEU A 546 -18.40 35.83 -1.01
CA LEU A 546 -19.60 35.15 -1.50
C LEU A 546 -20.84 36.05 -1.40
N THR A 547 -20.99 36.80 -0.31
CA THR A 547 -22.12 37.75 -0.13
C THR A 547 -22.01 38.94 -1.08
N SER A 548 -20.80 39.42 -1.40
CA SER A 548 -20.58 40.49 -2.37
C SER A 548 -20.92 40.07 -3.82
N PHE A 549 -20.90 38.76 -4.13
CA PHE A 549 -21.33 38.22 -5.43
C PHE A 549 -22.81 37.85 -5.48
N GLY A 550 -23.62 38.19 -4.46
CA GLY A 550 -25.08 37.95 -4.45
C GLY A 550 -25.48 36.51 -4.26
N LEU A 551 -24.57 35.65 -3.79
CA LEU A 551 -24.86 34.27 -3.39
C LEU A 551 -25.34 34.26 -1.94
N SER A 552 -26.65 34.33 -1.72
CA SER A 552 -27.24 34.12 -0.40
C SER A 552 -27.31 32.58 -0.15
N TYR A 553 -26.85 32.15 1.00
CA TYR A 553 -27.13 30.83 1.52
C TYR A 553 -28.64 30.75 1.85
N ASN A 554 -29.39 29.93 1.11
CA ASN A 554 -30.65 29.35 1.56
C ASN A 554 -30.40 27.94 2.09
#